data_72800e0dbb1aa178976bc3a55458f106
#
_entry.id   72800e0dbb1aa178976bc3a55458f106
#
_cell.length_a   1.000
_cell.length_b   1.000
_cell.length_c   1.000
_cell.angle_alpha   90.00
_cell.angle_beta   90.00
_cell.angle_gamma   90.00
#
_symmetry.space_group_name_H-M   'P 1'
#
loop_
_entity.id
_entity.type
_entity.pdbx_description
1 polymer ?
#
loop_
_entity_poly.entity_id
_entity_poly.type
_entity_poly.pdbx_seq_one_letter_code
_entity_poly.pdbx_strand_id
1 'polypeptide(L)'
;MKPAHYVVMGVSGSGESAVAARLGAHLDLAAVEADDLHPETNITKMAACVPLTDADRVPWLESLARWMDAAGSSVVACSALSRSYRDILRRAQGDVVFIHLVAPRALIASRMEARIGHFMPPCLLDSQLDALEPLEADEWGIVVENTAAIQHVVDAILAWIGKNPA
;
A
#
# COMPACT_ATOMS: atom_id res chain seq x y z
N MET A 1 -13.00 21.00 -3.32
CA MET A 1 -13.35 19.59 -3.16
C MET A 1 -12.57 19.05 -1.95
N LYS A 2 -13.13 18.11 -1.22
CA LYS A 2 -12.45 17.43 -0.12
C LYS A 2 -11.28 16.60 -0.70
N PRO A 3 -10.10 16.57 -0.08
CA PRO A 3 -9.02 15.71 -0.52
C PRO A 3 -9.42 14.24 -0.53
N ALA A 4 -8.86 13.46 -1.45
CA ALA A 4 -9.03 12.01 -1.52
C ALA A 4 -7.68 11.32 -1.67
N HIS A 5 -7.43 10.33 -0.82
CA HIS A 5 -6.21 9.55 -0.80
C HIS A 5 -6.51 8.08 -1.09
N TYR A 6 -5.90 7.54 -2.12
CA TYR A 6 -6.05 6.13 -2.52
C TYR A 6 -4.82 5.35 -2.07
N VAL A 7 -4.96 4.55 -1.03
CA VAL A 7 -3.89 3.71 -0.47
C VAL A 7 -3.97 2.33 -1.11
N VAL A 8 -3.05 2.06 -2.03
CA VAL A 8 -2.89 0.73 -2.65
C VAL A 8 -2.06 -0.11 -1.70
N MET A 9 -2.66 -1.13 -1.12
CA MET A 9 -2.09 -1.92 -0.04
C MET A 9 -2.04 -3.42 -0.33
N GLY A 10 -1.22 -4.11 0.41
CA GLY A 10 -1.05 -5.55 0.39
C GLY A 10 0.32 -5.97 0.91
N VAL A 11 0.61 -7.26 0.87
CA VAL A 11 1.95 -7.77 1.19
C VAL A 11 2.93 -7.44 0.07
N SER A 12 4.22 -7.29 0.39
CA SER A 12 5.25 -7.05 -0.62
C SER A 12 5.16 -8.10 -1.73
N GLY A 13 5.22 -7.65 -3.00
CA GLY A 13 5.02 -8.54 -4.16
C GLY A 13 3.56 -8.64 -4.62
N SER A 14 2.60 -8.05 -3.94
CA SER A 14 1.20 -8.02 -4.41
C SER A 14 0.98 -7.05 -5.57
N GLY A 15 1.92 -6.13 -5.85
CA GLY A 15 1.92 -5.24 -7.01
C GLY A 15 1.50 -3.80 -6.72
N GLU A 16 1.58 -3.37 -5.47
CA GLU A 16 1.13 -2.05 -4.99
C GLU A 16 1.75 -0.91 -5.78
N SER A 17 3.09 -0.91 -5.95
CA SER A 17 3.84 0.15 -6.63
C SER A 17 3.39 0.33 -8.08
N ALA A 18 3.27 -0.77 -8.81
CA ALA A 18 2.90 -0.73 -10.22
C ALA A 18 1.45 -0.27 -10.41
N VAL A 19 0.53 -0.70 -9.54
CA VAL A 19 -0.87 -0.28 -9.56
C VAL A 19 -0.99 1.18 -9.14
N ALA A 20 -0.31 1.59 -8.05
CA ALA A 20 -0.34 2.98 -7.56
C ALA A 20 0.17 3.97 -8.60
N ALA A 21 1.29 3.67 -9.26
CA ALA A 21 1.85 4.54 -10.30
C ALA A 21 0.87 4.72 -11.48
N ARG A 22 0.23 3.65 -11.94
CA ARG A 22 -0.75 3.73 -13.03
C ARG A 22 -2.03 4.43 -12.61
N LEU A 23 -2.51 4.17 -11.40
CA LEU A 23 -3.69 4.81 -10.86
C LEU A 23 -3.46 6.33 -10.70
N GLY A 24 -2.31 6.74 -10.17
CA GLY A 24 -1.93 8.14 -10.06
C GLY A 24 -1.90 8.86 -11.41
N ALA A 25 -1.32 8.20 -12.43
CA ALA A 25 -1.30 8.74 -13.79
C ALA A 25 -2.70 8.89 -14.40
N HIS A 26 -3.63 7.95 -14.15
CA HIS A 26 -5.00 8.03 -14.66
C HIS A 26 -5.84 9.10 -13.96
N LEU A 27 -5.62 9.29 -12.66
CA LEU A 27 -6.38 10.25 -11.84
C LEU A 27 -5.74 11.65 -11.84
N ASP A 28 -4.58 11.83 -12.47
CA ASP A 28 -3.75 13.05 -12.42
C ASP A 28 -3.44 13.47 -10.97
N LEU A 29 -3.03 12.48 -10.15
CA LEU A 29 -2.70 12.66 -8.75
C LEU A 29 -1.23 12.34 -8.48
N ALA A 30 -0.64 13.04 -7.51
CA ALA A 30 0.68 12.70 -6.99
C ALA A 30 0.68 11.27 -6.43
N ALA A 31 1.71 10.49 -6.80
CA ALA A 31 1.89 9.14 -6.29
C ALA A 31 3.18 9.05 -5.47
N VAL A 32 3.16 8.31 -4.36
CA VAL A 32 4.32 8.06 -3.49
C VAL A 32 4.46 6.59 -3.15
N GLU A 33 5.71 6.14 -3.12
CA GLU A 33 6.10 4.88 -2.49
C GLU A 33 6.32 5.14 -0.99
N ALA A 34 5.50 4.55 -0.14
CA ALA A 34 5.66 4.70 1.30
C ALA A 34 7.02 4.18 1.79
N ASP A 35 7.58 3.20 1.09
CA ASP A 35 8.88 2.62 1.38
C ASP A 35 10.02 3.64 1.27
N ASP A 36 9.90 4.65 0.40
CA ASP A 36 10.90 5.73 0.27
C ASP A 36 10.96 6.65 1.50
N LEU A 37 9.95 6.59 2.35
CA LEU A 37 9.87 7.37 3.59
C LEU A 37 10.35 6.61 4.82
N HIS A 38 10.80 5.35 4.67
CA HIS A 38 11.39 4.60 5.78
C HIS A 38 12.71 5.22 6.25
N PRO A 39 12.90 5.37 7.56
CA PRO A 39 14.22 5.73 8.08
C PRO A 39 15.22 4.60 7.80
N GLU A 40 16.51 4.96 7.69
CA GLU A 40 17.58 4.01 7.36
C GLU A 40 17.65 2.83 8.34
N THR A 41 17.30 3.05 9.61
CA THR A 41 17.22 1.98 10.62
C THR A 41 16.21 0.90 10.26
N ASN A 42 15.05 1.29 9.69
CA ASN A 42 14.04 0.34 9.24
C ASN A 42 14.51 -0.44 8.01
N ILE A 43 15.12 0.26 7.05
CA ILE A 43 15.68 -0.36 5.83
C ILE A 43 16.75 -1.39 6.22
N THR A 44 17.65 -1.06 7.16
CA THR A 44 18.68 -1.96 7.65
C THR A 44 18.09 -3.21 8.31
N LYS A 45 17.05 -3.07 9.14
CA LYS A 45 16.37 -4.21 9.77
C LYS A 45 15.76 -5.13 8.70
N MET A 46 15.01 -4.57 7.76
CA MET A 46 14.35 -5.34 6.71
C MET A 46 15.36 -6.06 5.79
N ALA A 47 16.45 -5.40 5.42
CA ALA A 47 17.53 -6.02 4.65
C ALA A 47 18.20 -7.19 5.38
N ALA A 48 18.23 -7.15 6.72
CA ALA A 48 18.71 -8.24 7.57
C ALA A 48 17.66 -9.30 7.88
N CYS A 49 16.52 -9.33 7.19
CA CYS A 49 15.38 -10.23 7.45
C CYS A 49 14.79 -10.06 8.87
N VAL A 50 14.92 -8.89 9.48
CA VAL A 50 14.31 -8.58 10.78
C VAL A 50 13.00 -7.85 10.56
N PRO A 51 11.85 -8.41 10.94
CA PRO A 51 10.56 -7.74 10.83
C PRO A 51 10.53 -6.45 11.66
N LEU A 52 9.88 -5.41 11.12
CA LEU A 52 9.66 -4.18 11.86
C LEU A 52 8.63 -4.38 12.97
N THR A 53 8.88 -3.76 14.11
CA THR A 53 7.93 -3.65 15.22
C THR A 53 6.96 -2.49 14.99
N ASP A 54 5.91 -2.39 15.81
CA ASP A 54 5.00 -1.24 15.79
C ASP A 54 5.74 0.07 16.11
N ALA A 55 6.70 0.03 17.04
CA ALA A 55 7.55 1.18 17.38
C ALA A 55 8.39 1.68 16.18
N ASP A 56 8.77 0.78 15.28
CA ASP A 56 9.47 1.13 14.04
C ASP A 56 8.51 1.72 12.99
N ARG A 57 7.28 1.21 12.92
CA ARG A 57 6.31 1.57 11.89
C ARG A 57 5.54 2.85 12.17
N VAL A 58 5.16 3.11 13.42
CA VAL A 58 4.31 4.26 13.77
C VAL A 58 4.91 5.59 13.31
N PRO A 59 6.19 5.94 13.59
CA PRO A 59 6.75 7.20 13.11
C PRO A 59 6.81 7.33 11.58
N TRP A 60 7.03 6.21 10.89
CA TRP A 60 7.03 6.14 9.43
C TRP A 60 5.62 6.39 8.86
N LEU A 61 4.59 5.75 9.39
CA LEU A 61 3.20 5.93 8.98
C LEU A 61 2.69 7.36 9.27
N GLU A 62 3.10 7.95 10.39
CA GLU A 62 2.79 9.34 10.69
C GLU A 62 3.47 10.31 9.72
N SER A 63 4.68 10.00 9.26
CA SER A 63 5.36 10.78 8.22
C SER A 63 4.63 10.68 6.89
N LEU A 64 4.12 9.50 6.55
CA LEU A 64 3.31 9.27 5.36
C LEU A 64 1.99 10.05 5.42
N ALA A 65 1.27 10.02 6.56
CA ALA A 65 0.04 10.79 6.74
C ALA A 65 0.28 12.31 6.57
N ARG A 66 1.39 12.83 7.11
CA ARG A 66 1.78 14.25 6.89
C ARG A 66 2.09 14.56 5.43
N TRP A 67 2.72 13.62 4.70
CA TRP A 67 2.94 13.77 3.27
C TRP A 67 1.62 13.82 2.50
N MET A 68 0.66 12.95 2.84
CA MET A 68 -0.69 12.93 2.27
C MET A 68 -1.37 14.30 2.45
N ASP A 69 -1.33 14.85 3.66
CA ASP A 69 -1.89 16.18 3.96
C ASP A 69 -1.27 17.29 3.09
N ALA A 70 0.05 17.25 2.91
CA ALA A 70 0.76 18.23 2.10
C ALA A 70 0.47 18.10 0.60
N ALA A 71 0.21 16.88 0.12
CA ALA A 71 -0.10 16.61 -1.27
C ALA A 71 -1.54 17.01 -1.68
N GLY A 72 -2.45 17.16 -0.71
CA GLY A 72 -3.87 17.38 -0.97
C GLY A 72 -4.56 16.08 -1.33
N SER A 73 -4.69 15.73 -2.62
CA SER A 73 -5.16 14.41 -3.05
C SER A 73 -3.98 13.59 -3.57
N SER A 74 -3.97 12.27 -3.32
CA SER A 74 -2.80 11.44 -3.67
C SER A 74 -3.12 9.97 -3.85
N VAL A 75 -2.19 9.26 -4.49
CA VAL A 75 -2.13 7.80 -4.51
C VAL A 75 -0.89 7.34 -3.75
N VAL A 76 -1.05 6.36 -2.88
CA VAL A 76 0.00 5.88 -1.99
C VAL A 76 0.18 4.38 -2.16
N ALA A 77 1.39 3.91 -2.45
CA ALA A 77 1.73 2.49 -2.34
C ALA A 77 2.26 2.24 -0.92
N CYS A 78 1.53 1.47 -0.12
CA CYS A 78 1.89 1.19 1.28
C CYS A 78 1.33 -0.16 1.69
N SER A 79 2.14 -1.02 2.29
CA SER A 79 1.67 -2.34 2.76
C SER A 79 0.44 -2.26 3.70
N ALA A 80 0.40 -1.30 4.63
CA ALA A 80 -0.73 -1.00 5.53
C ALA A 80 -1.42 -2.25 6.11
N LEU A 81 -0.63 -3.24 6.53
CA LEU A 81 -1.07 -4.61 6.79
C LEU A 81 -2.07 -4.73 7.93
N SER A 82 -1.89 -3.99 9.03
CA SER A 82 -2.80 -4.08 10.17
C SER A 82 -3.81 -2.93 10.18
N ARG A 83 -4.94 -3.15 10.83
CA ARG A 83 -5.96 -2.13 11.07
C ARG A 83 -5.39 -0.91 11.77
N SER A 84 -4.56 -1.11 12.77
CA SER A 84 -3.95 -0.03 13.55
C SER A 84 -3.08 0.89 12.68
N TYR A 85 -2.40 0.34 11.66
CA TYR A 85 -1.62 1.13 10.71
C TYR A 85 -2.52 1.93 9.77
N ARG A 86 -3.60 1.33 9.29
CA ARG A 86 -4.60 2.00 8.47
C ARG A 86 -5.30 3.13 9.22
N ASP A 87 -5.55 2.96 10.53
CA ASP A 87 -6.11 4.01 11.39
C ASP A 87 -5.17 5.23 11.53
N ILE A 88 -3.84 5.03 11.45
CA ILE A 88 -2.91 6.15 11.40
C ILE A 88 -3.05 6.92 10.09
N LEU A 89 -3.12 6.22 8.96
CA LEU A 89 -3.29 6.84 7.64
C LEU A 89 -4.64 7.56 7.51
N ARG A 90 -5.69 7.02 8.13
CA ARG A 90 -7.04 7.64 8.15
C ARG A 90 -7.10 8.97 8.91
N ARG A 91 -6.03 9.37 9.61
CA ARG A 91 -5.92 10.70 10.25
C ARG A 91 -5.59 11.79 9.25
N ALA A 92 -5.13 11.47 8.05
CA ALA A 92 -4.90 12.44 6.98
C ALA A 92 -6.21 13.18 6.65
N GLN A 93 -6.06 14.44 6.23
CA GLN A 93 -7.21 15.28 5.87
C GLN A 93 -7.88 14.77 4.59
N GLY A 94 -9.17 14.53 4.66
CA GLY A 94 -9.90 14.06 3.49
C GLY A 94 -10.47 12.67 3.65
N ASP A 95 -10.73 12.05 2.54
CA ASP A 95 -11.22 10.67 2.48
C ASP A 95 -10.05 9.74 2.15
N VAL A 96 -9.88 8.69 2.96
CA VAL A 96 -8.85 7.67 2.73
C VAL A 96 -9.53 6.38 2.27
N VAL A 97 -9.21 5.97 1.06
CA VAL A 97 -9.77 4.80 0.40
C VAL A 97 -8.69 3.72 0.29
N PHE A 98 -8.94 2.53 0.81
CA PHE A 98 -8.00 1.42 0.75
C PHE A 98 -8.29 0.50 -0.45
N ILE A 99 -7.28 0.25 -1.25
CA ILE A 99 -7.32 -0.67 -2.40
C ILE A 99 -6.42 -1.85 -2.03
N HIS A 100 -7.02 -2.91 -1.50
CA HIS A 100 -6.28 -4.08 -1.05
C HIS A 100 -6.06 -5.05 -2.21
N LEU A 101 -4.81 -5.18 -2.65
CA LEU A 101 -4.41 -6.13 -3.68
C LEU A 101 -4.14 -7.50 -3.05
N VAL A 102 -4.79 -8.52 -3.58
CA VAL A 102 -4.59 -9.91 -3.17
C VAL A 102 -4.11 -10.75 -4.34
N ALA A 103 -3.27 -11.75 -4.06
CA ALA A 103 -2.81 -12.72 -5.04
C ALA A 103 -2.42 -14.03 -4.32
N PRO A 104 -2.39 -15.17 -5.03
CA PRO A 104 -1.90 -16.42 -4.45
C PRO A 104 -0.47 -16.29 -3.94
N ARG A 105 -0.17 -16.88 -2.76
CA ARG A 105 1.15 -16.83 -2.11
C ARG A 105 2.29 -17.22 -3.08
N ALA A 106 2.09 -18.26 -3.88
CA ALA A 106 3.10 -18.71 -4.84
C ALA A 106 3.43 -17.65 -5.89
N LEU A 107 2.43 -16.89 -6.37
CA LEU A 107 2.63 -15.81 -7.32
C LEU A 107 3.35 -14.63 -6.66
N ILE A 108 3.00 -14.28 -5.42
CA ILE A 108 3.68 -13.23 -4.65
C ILE A 108 5.14 -13.60 -4.44
N ALA A 109 5.43 -14.82 -3.98
CA ALA A 109 6.80 -15.31 -3.78
C ALA A 109 7.63 -15.23 -5.07
N SER A 110 7.09 -15.70 -6.19
CA SER A 110 7.73 -15.62 -7.51
C SER A 110 8.04 -14.17 -7.92
N ARG A 111 7.12 -13.24 -7.68
CA ARG A 111 7.33 -11.81 -7.96
C ARG A 111 8.42 -11.20 -7.08
N MET A 112 8.49 -11.58 -5.81
CA MET A 112 9.53 -11.10 -4.90
C MET A 112 10.91 -11.62 -5.29
N GLU A 113 11.01 -12.90 -5.66
CA GLU A 113 12.27 -13.51 -6.14
C GLU A 113 12.78 -12.89 -7.45
N ALA A 114 11.88 -12.46 -8.34
CA ALA A 114 12.23 -11.81 -9.59
C ALA A 114 12.71 -10.35 -9.43
N ARG A 115 12.50 -9.72 -8.26
CA ARG A 115 12.93 -8.34 -8.00
C ARG A 115 14.42 -8.29 -7.69
N ILE A 116 15.19 -7.63 -8.55
CA ILE A 116 16.62 -7.39 -8.34
C ILE A 116 16.80 -6.04 -7.63
N GLY A 117 17.56 -6.03 -6.52
CA GLY A 117 17.95 -4.81 -5.81
C GLY A 117 16.86 -4.17 -4.92
N HIS A 118 15.78 -4.88 -4.65
CA HIS A 118 14.76 -4.40 -3.70
C HIS A 118 15.19 -4.73 -2.25
N PHE A 119 15.00 -3.78 -1.32
CA PHE A 119 15.40 -3.94 0.08
C PHE A 119 14.51 -4.90 0.88
N MET A 120 13.34 -5.28 0.36
CA MET A 120 12.41 -6.23 0.99
C MET A 120 12.69 -7.66 0.50
N PRO A 121 13.42 -8.49 1.24
CA PRO A 121 13.75 -9.84 0.84
C PRO A 121 12.56 -10.81 1.00
N PRO A 122 12.53 -11.93 0.24
CA PRO A 122 11.47 -12.95 0.33
C PRO A 122 11.28 -13.56 1.73
N CYS A 123 12.33 -13.53 2.58
CA CYS A 123 12.26 -14.06 3.95
C CYS A 123 11.23 -13.36 4.85
N LEU A 124 10.79 -12.14 4.48
CA LEU A 124 9.78 -11.40 5.24
C LEU A 124 8.35 -11.68 4.80
N LEU A 125 8.12 -12.47 3.74
CA LEU A 125 6.78 -12.71 3.19
C LEU A 125 5.85 -13.35 4.23
N ASP A 126 6.30 -14.40 4.92
CA ASP A 126 5.46 -15.09 5.90
C ASP A 126 5.07 -14.16 7.06
N SER A 127 6.02 -13.37 7.57
CA SER A 127 5.73 -12.39 8.63
C SER A 127 4.75 -11.30 8.19
N GLN A 128 4.76 -10.93 6.91
CA GLN A 128 3.80 -9.97 6.37
C GLN A 128 2.40 -10.60 6.20
N LEU A 129 2.33 -11.84 5.74
CA LEU A 129 1.06 -12.57 5.65
C LEU A 129 0.43 -12.79 7.03
N ASP A 130 1.24 -13.09 8.05
CA ASP A 130 0.79 -13.23 9.43
C ASP A 130 0.30 -11.91 10.03
N ALA A 131 0.90 -10.79 9.63
CA ALA A 131 0.51 -9.45 10.10
C ALA A 131 -0.68 -8.84 9.32
N LEU A 132 -1.07 -9.44 8.20
CA LEU A 132 -2.14 -8.93 7.36
C LEU A 132 -3.52 -9.13 7.99
N GLU A 133 -4.18 -8.04 8.30
CA GLU A 133 -5.58 -8.01 8.73
C GLU A 133 -6.46 -7.58 7.54
N PRO A 134 -7.51 -8.33 7.19
CA PRO A 134 -8.46 -7.94 6.13
C PRO A 134 -9.08 -6.57 6.40
N LEU A 135 -9.53 -5.90 5.32
CA LEU A 135 -10.35 -4.69 5.48
C LEU A 135 -11.64 -4.99 6.23
N GLU A 136 -11.97 -4.16 7.20
CA GLU A 136 -13.21 -4.26 7.96
C GLU A 136 -14.34 -3.47 7.29
N ALA A 137 -15.59 -3.75 7.69
CA ALA A 137 -16.78 -3.17 7.06
C ALA A 137 -16.90 -1.64 7.19
N ASP A 138 -16.23 -1.05 8.19
CA ASP A 138 -16.18 0.41 8.41
C ASP A 138 -14.98 1.08 7.75
N GLU A 139 -14.14 0.31 7.07
CA GLU A 139 -13.03 0.83 6.26
C GLU A 139 -13.50 1.01 4.82
N TRP A 140 -13.39 2.24 4.33
CA TRP A 140 -13.78 2.51 2.95
C TRP A 140 -12.73 1.98 1.98
N GLY A 141 -13.11 1.00 1.18
CA GLY A 141 -12.15 0.37 0.27
C GLY A 141 -12.71 -0.78 -0.53
N ILE A 142 -11.82 -1.39 -1.30
CA ILE A 142 -12.09 -2.54 -2.16
C ILE A 142 -10.95 -3.56 -2.06
N VAL A 143 -11.30 -4.84 -2.15
CA VAL A 143 -10.33 -5.93 -2.34
C VAL A 143 -10.29 -6.29 -3.82
N VAL A 144 -9.12 -6.32 -4.43
CA VAL A 144 -8.93 -6.59 -5.85
C VAL A 144 -7.90 -7.70 -6.05
N GLU A 145 -8.27 -8.72 -6.79
CA GLU A 145 -7.36 -9.79 -7.16
C GLU A 145 -6.37 -9.33 -8.25
N ASN A 146 -5.07 -9.43 -7.97
CA ASN A 146 -4.01 -9.04 -8.89
C ASN A 146 -3.32 -10.27 -9.52
N THR A 147 -4.09 -11.04 -10.29
CA THR A 147 -3.62 -12.21 -11.07
C THR A 147 -3.68 -11.99 -12.58
N ALA A 148 -4.37 -10.94 -13.02
CA ALA A 148 -4.50 -10.56 -14.43
C ALA A 148 -3.44 -9.54 -14.87
N ALA A 149 -3.52 -9.11 -16.14
CA ALA A 149 -2.73 -7.99 -16.62
C ALA A 149 -3.04 -6.72 -15.82
N ILE A 150 -2.02 -5.96 -15.47
CA ILE A 150 -2.13 -4.77 -14.61
C ILE A 150 -3.20 -3.77 -15.09
N GLN A 151 -3.40 -3.64 -16.39
CA GLN A 151 -4.42 -2.75 -16.94
C GLN A 151 -5.82 -3.15 -16.50
N HIS A 152 -6.15 -4.44 -16.51
CA HIS A 152 -7.45 -4.94 -16.05
C HIS A 152 -7.67 -4.66 -14.54
N VAL A 153 -6.61 -4.77 -13.75
CA VAL A 153 -6.66 -4.45 -12.30
C VAL A 153 -6.96 -2.96 -12.10
N VAL A 154 -6.26 -2.09 -12.82
CA VAL A 154 -6.45 -0.64 -12.76
C VAL A 154 -7.85 -0.25 -13.26
N ASP A 155 -8.30 -0.82 -14.37
CA ASP A 155 -9.64 -0.55 -14.92
C ASP A 155 -10.77 -0.94 -13.93
N ALA A 156 -10.61 -2.07 -13.23
CA ALA A 156 -11.54 -2.50 -12.18
C ALA A 156 -11.59 -1.51 -11.01
N ILE A 157 -10.42 -1.02 -10.58
CA ILE A 157 -10.30 0.00 -9.52
C ILE A 157 -10.97 1.31 -9.96
N LEU A 158 -10.67 1.80 -11.16
CA LEU A 158 -11.26 3.03 -11.70
C LEU A 158 -12.78 2.93 -11.83
N ALA A 159 -13.29 1.78 -12.31
CA ALA A 159 -14.70 1.53 -12.40
C ALA A 159 -15.39 1.53 -11.01
N TRP A 160 -14.70 1.04 -9.98
CA TRP A 160 -15.20 1.07 -8.61
C TRP A 160 -15.20 2.50 -8.04
N ILE A 161 -14.10 3.26 -8.22
CA ILE A 161 -14.01 4.67 -7.81
C ILE A 161 -15.11 5.49 -8.46
N GLY A 162 -15.38 5.30 -9.75
CA GLY A 162 -16.44 6.03 -10.46
C GLY A 162 -17.86 5.78 -9.92
N LYS A 163 -18.09 4.64 -9.26
CA LYS A 163 -19.35 4.30 -8.60
C LYS A 163 -19.41 4.70 -7.12
N ASN A 164 -18.26 4.94 -6.52
CA ASN A 164 -18.08 5.26 -5.10
C ASN A 164 -17.15 6.49 -4.97
N PRO A 165 -17.59 7.68 -5.42
CA PRO A 165 -16.74 8.86 -5.39
C PRO A 165 -16.40 9.25 -3.95
N ALA A 166 -15.13 9.62 -3.73
CA ALA A 166 -14.59 10.13 -2.49
C ALA A 166 -14.90 11.63 -2.31
#